data_7a969f16c4abbef395a4bee1bfac3933
#
_entry.id   7a969f16c4abbef395a4bee1bfac3933
#
_cell.length_a   1.000
_cell.length_b   1.000
_cell.length_c   1.000
_cell.angle_alpha   90.00
_cell.angle_beta   90.00
_cell.angle_gamma   90.00
#
_symmetry.space_group_name_H-M   'P 1'
#
loop_
_entity.id
_entity.type
_entity.pdbx_description
1 polymer ?
#
loop_
_entity_poly.entity_id
_entity_poly.type
_entity_poly.pdbx_seq_one_letter_code
_entity_poly.pdbx_strand_id
1 'polypeptide(L)'
;MIREILKMGDPRLLRIAAPVDHFDTPDLHALVKDMFETMHDANGAGLAAPQIGVDLQVVIFGFGHNERYPDAPPVPETVLINPTVTPVSQDMEEGWEGCLSVPGLRGAVSRFSMIRYHGFDQFGNPIDRVAEGFHARVVQHECDHLIGKLYPMRINDFAKFGFTEVLFPDIDPNSDD
;
A
#
# COMPACT_ATOMS: atom_id res chain seq x y z
N MET A 1 -9.32 12.20 11.26
CA MET A 1 -8.28 13.27 11.21
C MET A 1 -7.23 12.89 10.18
N ILE A 2 -6.99 13.79 9.23
CA ILE A 2 -5.91 13.60 8.25
C ILE A 2 -4.57 13.69 8.97
N ARG A 3 -3.71 12.70 8.76
CA ARG A 3 -2.37 12.60 9.36
C ARG A 3 -1.29 12.94 8.34
N GLU A 4 -0.15 13.40 8.83
CA GLU A 4 1.04 13.59 8.00
C GLU A 4 1.56 12.22 7.51
N ILE A 5 1.83 12.11 6.22
CA ILE A 5 2.45 10.93 5.62
C ILE A 5 3.96 11.10 5.67
N LEU A 6 4.64 10.15 6.30
CA LEU A 6 6.09 10.13 6.39
C LEU A 6 6.70 9.88 5.01
N LYS A 7 7.84 10.49 4.75
CA LYS A 7 8.55 10.35 3.47
C LYS A 7 9.76 9.46 3.62
N MET A 8 10.12 8.78 2.55
CA MET A 8 11.33 7.98 2.45
C MET A 8 12.54 8.77 2.96
N GLY A 9 13.30 8.16 3.87
CA GLY A 9 14.37 8.78 4.65
C GLY A 9 14.05 8.80 6.15
N ASP A 10 12.75 8.79 6.51
CA ASP A 10 12.34 8.68 7.90
C ASP A 10 12.57 7.23 8.37
N PRO A 11 13.36 7.02 9.44
CA PRO A 11 13.69 5.67 9.91
C PRO A 11 12.49 4.87 10.40
N ARG A 12 11.36 5.52 10.74
CA ARG A 12 10.13 4.83 11.13
C ARG A 12 9.54 3.99 9.99
N LEU A 13 9.85 4.32 8.74
CA LEU A 13 9.42 3.53 7.58
C LEU A 13 10.21 2.23 7.40
N LEU A 14 11.31 2.08 8.10
CA LEU A 14 12.19 0.91 8.00
C LEU A 14 12.00 -0.10 9.14
N ARG A 15 11.06 0.16 10.05
CA ARG A 15 10.77 -0.73 11.17
C ARG A 15 9.95 -1.93 10.74
N ILE A 16 10.08 -3.02 11.51
CA ILE A 16 9.15 -4.15 11.43
C ILE A 16 8.01 -3.81 12.39
N ALA A 17 6.79 -3.72 11.85
CA ALA A 17 5.62 -3.32 12.62
C ALA A 17 5.20 -4.40 13.62
N ALA A 18 4.67 -3.97 14.76
CA ALA A 18 4.17 -4.85 15.80
C ALA A 18 2.76 -5.35 15.46
N PRO A 19 2.43 -6.60 15.83
CA PRO A 19 1.06 -7.08 15.65
C PRO A 19 0.06 -6.34 16.53
N VAL A 20 -1.18 -6.27 16.07
CA VAL A 20 -2.31 -5.79 16.87
C VAL A 20 -2.77 -6.93 17.80
N ASP A 21 -2.83 -6.66 19.10
CA ASP A 21 -3.20 -7.64 20.09
C ASP A 21 -4.68 -7.61 20.49
N HIS A 22 -5.32 -6.45 20.33
CA HIS A 22 -6.70 -6.22 20.74
C HIS A 22 -7.52 -5.60 19.62
N PHE A 23 -8.61 -6.26 19.24
CA PHE A 23 -9.52 -5.82 18.21
C PHE A 23 -10.75 -5.14 18.80
N ASP A 24 -11.50 -4.45 17.95
CA ASP A 24 -12.77 -3.78 18.32
C ASP A 24 -12.59 -2.82 19.49
N THR A 25 -11.49 -2.05 19.45
CA THR A 25 -11.21 -1.01 20.45
C THR A 25 -11.43 0.39 19.86
N PRO A 26 -11.79 1.39 20.70
CA PRO A 26 -11.92 2.76 20.22
C PRO A 26 -10.66 3.30 19.54
N ASP A 27 -9.48 2.98 20.07
CA ASP A 27 -8.20 3.44 19.50
C ASP A 27 -7.95 2.83 18.11
N LEU A 28 -8.25 1.55 17.94
CA LEU A 28 -8.09 0.87 16.63
C LEU A 28 -9.07 1.45 15.60
N HIS A 29 -10.32 1.66 15.99
CA HIS A 29 -11.31 2.27 15.09
C HIS A 29 -10.93 3.71 14.71
N ALA A 30 -10.40 4.48 15.65
CA ALA A 30 -9.92 5.83 15.40
C ALA A 30 -8.73 5.83 14.43
N LEU A 31 -7.79 4.90 14.61
CA LEU A 31 -6.64 4.74 13.70
C LEU A 31 -7.12 4.42 12.28
N VAL A 32 -8.00 3.46 12.13
CA VAL A 32 -8.53 3.06 10.80
C VAL A 32 -9.24 4.22 10.12
N LYS A 33 -10.05 4.96 10.86
CA LYS A 33 -10.73 6.16 10.35
C LYS A 33 -9.72 7.20 9.85
N ASP A 34 -8.71 7.50 10.65
CA ASP A 34 -7.66 8.47 10.29
C ASP A 34 -6.90 7.99 9.04
N MET A 35 -6.63 6.70 8.93
CA MET A 35 -5.96 6.12 7.76
C MET A 35 -6.79 6.30 6.49
N PHE A 36 -8.08 6.03 6.52
CA PHE A 36 -8.95 6.23 5.36
C PHE A 36 -9.06 7.71 4.98
N GLU A 37 -9.23 8.60 5.96
CA GLU A 37 -9.28 10.04 5.70
C GLU A 37 -7.98 10.53 5.05
N THR A 38 -6.84 10.07 5.56
CA THR A 38 -5.51 10.43 5.03
C THR A 38 -5.31 9.88 3.62
N MET A 39 -5.67 8.62 3.39
CA MET A 39 -5.56 7.97 2.07
C MET A 39 -6.42 8.68 1.02
N HIS A 40 -7.67 8.98 1.36
CA HIS A 40 -8.59 9.66 0.45
C HIS A 40 -8.12 11.09 0.13
N ASP A 41 -7.65 11.84 1.13
CA ASP A 41 -7.10 13.17 0.93
C ASP A 41 -5.90 13.17 -0.03
N ALA A 42 -5.06 12.16 0.08
CA ALA A 42 -3.88 12.00 -0.78
C ALA A 42 -4.17 11.26 -2.10
N ASN A 43 -5.42 10.87 -2.33
CA ASN A 43 -5.85 10.14 -3.54
C ASN A 43 -5.09 8.81 -3.73
N GLY A 44 -4.79 8.13 -2.63
CA GLY A 44 -4.04 6.88 -2.62
C GLY A 44 -4.91 5.65 -2.88
N ALA A 45 -4.28 4.58 -3.34
CA ALA A 45 -4.90 3.27 -3.52
C ALA A 45 -4.84 2.41 -2.26
N GLY A 46 -3.91 2.71 -1.37
CA GLY A 46 -3.71 2.05 -0.09
C GLY A 46 -2.84 2.88 0.83
N LEU A 47 -2.79 2.47 2.09
CA LEU A 47 -1.96 3.10 3.11
C LEU A 47 -1.67 2.10 4.22
N ALA A 48 -0.45 2.12 4.73
CA ALA A 48 -0.03 1.32 5.87
C ALA A 48 0.15 2.22 7.11
N ALA A 49 -0.16 1.70 8.29
CA ALA A 49 -0.02 2.44 9.54
C ALA A 49 1.39 3.03 9.77
N PRO A 50 2.49 2.32 9.42
CA PRO A 50 3.82 2.90 9.52
C PRO A 50 4.01 4.19 8.74
N GLN A 51 3.28 4.39 7.64
CA GLN A 51 3.38 5.60 6.83
C GLN A 51 2.84 6.86 7.54
N ILE A 52 2.05 6.68 8.57
CA ILE A 52 1.61 7.78 9.45
C ILE A 52 2.24 7.69 10.85
N GLY A 53 3.34 6.95 10.97
CA GLY A 53 4.15 6.86 12.18
C GLY A 53 3.62 5.91 13.25
N VAL A 54 2.64 5.07 12.92
CA VAL A 54 2.06 4.10 13.85
C VAL A 54 2.68 2.73 13.61
N ASP A 55 3.32 2.20 14.64
CA ASP A 55 4.10 0.95 14.58
C ASP A 55 3.20 -0.28 14.82
N LEU A 56 2.21 -0.46 13.94
CA LEU A 56 1.25 -1.56 14.00
C LEU A 56 1.04 -2.20 12.63
N GLN A 57 0.77 -3.50 12.63
CA GLN A 57 0.44 -4.25 11.43
C GLN A 57 -1.00 -4.00 10.99
N VAL A 58 -1.24 -2.79 10.47
CA VAL A 58 -2.52 -2.37 9.91
C VAL A 58 -2.28 -1.78 8.54
N VAL A 59 -2.97 -2.31 7.54
CA VAL A 59 -3.01 -1.72 6.19
C VAL A 59 -4.45 -1.55 5.76
N ILE A 60 -4.68 -0.53 4.94
CA ILE A 60 -5.97 -0.31 4.28
C ILE A 60 -5.73 -0.17 2.79
N PHE A 61 -6.70 -0.54 1.99
CA PHE A 61 -6.65 -0.36 0.54
C PHE A 61 -8.07 -0.45 -0.03
N GLY A 62 -8.19 -0.04 -1.27
CA GLY A 62 -9.43 -0.16 -2.00
C GLY A 62 -9.88 1.15 -2.65
N PHE A 63 -10.52 1.02 -3.83
CA PHE A 63 -11.04 2.15 -4.57
C PHE A 63 -11.98 1.65 -5.67
N GLY A 64 -12.95 2.48 -6.07
CA GLY A 64 -13.77 2.24 -7.26
C GLY A 64 -13.06 2.70 -8.53
N HIS A 65 -12.48 3.90 -8.47
CA HIS A 65 -11.65 4.49 -9.52
C HIS A 65 -10.53 5.27 -8.85
N ASN A 66 -9.31 5.14 -9.37
CA ASN A 66 -8.16 5.88 -8.86
C ASN A 66 -7.49 6.67 -9.99
N GLU A 67 -7.35 7.98 -9.80
CA GLU A 67 -6.76 8.88 -10.81
C GLU A 67 -5.29 8.61 -11.09
N ARG A 68 -4.56 8.07 -10.09
CA ARG A 68 -3.15 7.70 -10.24
C ARG A 68 -2.98 6.42 -11.08
N TYR A 69 -4.00 5.56 -11.09
CA TYR A 69 -4.02 4.29 -11.82
C TYR A 69 -5.35 4.18 -12.57
N PRO A 70 -5.57 5.00 -13.62
CA PRO A 70 -6.89 5.12 -14.27
C PRO A 70 -7.36 3.84 -14.95
N ASP A 71 -6.43 2.98 -15.38
CA ASP A 71 -6.74 1.71 -16.05
C ASP A 71 -6.89 0.54 -15.08
N ALA A 72 -6.62 0.74 -13.79
CA ALA A 72 -6.72 -0.31 -12.80
C ALA A 72 -8.19 -0.68 -12.52
N PRO A 73 -8.51 -1.97 -12.43
CA PRO A 73 -9.86 -2.40 -12.02
C PRO A 73 -10.14 -2.01 -10.56
N PRO A 74 -11.41 -1.88 -10.18
CA PRO A 74 -11.77 -1.60 -8.79
C PRO A 74 -11.21 -2.64 -7.82
N VAL A 75 -10.81 -2.17 -6.63
CA VAL A 75 -10.34 -3.02 -5.54
C VAL A 75 -11.29 -2.80 -4.36
N PRO A 76 -11.80 -3.86 -3.71
CA PRO A 76 -12.73 -3.69 -2.59
C PRO A 76 -12.08 -2.98 -1.42
N GLU A 77 -12.79 -2.04 -0.83
CA GLU A 77 -12.33 -1.32 0.36
C GLU A 77 -12.14 -2.31 1.50
N THR A 78 -10.93 -2.35 2.06
CA THR A 78 -10.52 -3.39 3.01
C THR A 78 -9.64 -2.80 4.10
N VAL A 79 -9.89 -3.25 5.33
CA VAL A 79 -8.97 -3.12 6.47
C VAL A 79 -8.35 -4.49 6.69
N LEU A 80 -7.03 -4.59 6.66
CA LEU A 80 -6.31 -5.84 6.80
C LEU A 80 -5.28 -5.72 7.92
N ILE A 81 -5.48 -6.47 8.99
CA ILE A 81 -4.69 -6.42 10.21
C ILE A 81 -4.00 -7.76 10.42
N ASN A 82 -2.74 -7.72 10.86
CA ASN A 82 -1.89 -8.90 11.06
C ASN A 82 -1.87 -9.81 9.82
N PRO A 83 -1.55 -9.25 8.64
CA PRO A 83 -1.70 -9.98 7.39
C PRO A 83 -0.64 -11.04 7.20
N THR A 84 -1.02 -12.11 6.50
CA THR A 84 -0.11 -13.07 5.88
C THR A 84 -0.39 -13.11 4.39
N VAL A 85 0.65 -12.96 3.58
CA VAL A 85 0.57 -13.00 2.13
C VAL A 85 1.35 -14.21 1.62
N THR A 86 0.70 -15.04 0.82
CA THR A 86 1.30 -16.25 0.26
C THR A 86 1.09 -16.24 -1.25
N PRO A 87 2.16 -16.42 -2.07
CA PRO A 87 1.97 -16.55 -3.51
C PRO A 87 1.21 -17.83 -3.84
N VAL A 88 0.27 -17.74 -4.77
CA VAL A 88 -0.47 -18.90 -5.27
C VAL A 88 0.38 -19.65 -6.29
N SER A 89 1.19 -18.91 -7.05
CA SER A 89 2.16 -19.46 -7.99
C SER A 89 3.45 -18.63 -7.94
N GLN A 90 4.48 -19.08 -8.66
CA GLN A 90 5.74 -18.33 -8.76
C GLN A 90 5.72 -17.32 -9.90
N ASP A 91 4.62 -17.20 -10.62
CA ASP A 91 4.48 -16.24 -11.73
C ASP A 91 4.57 -14.81 -11.20
N MET A 92 5.41 -14.02 -11.86
CA MET A 92 5.64 -12.63 -11.54
C MET A 92 5.14 -11.75 -12.69
N GLU A 93 4.73 -10.55 -12.33
CA GLU A 93 4.24 -9.55 -13.26
C GLU A 93 4.89 -8.21 -12.92
N GLU A 94 5.51 -7.58 -13.94
CA GLU A 94 6.09 -6.25 -13.78
C GLU A 94 5.02 -5.19 -13.98
N GLY A 95 5.01 -4.19 -13.14
CA GLY A 95 4.10 -3.06 -13.25
C GLY A 95 4.63 -1.82 -12.56
N TRP A 96 4.14 -0.67 -12.99
CA TRP A 96 4.50 0.60 -12.43
C TRP A 96 3.85 0.84 -11.07
N GLU A 97 4.65 1.31 -10.12
CA GLU A 97 4.19 1.67 -8.77
C GLU A 97 4.65 3.06 -8.39
N GLY A 98 3.80 3.73 -7.60
CA GLY A 98 4.15 4.91 -6.84
C GLY A 98 3.80 4.66 -5.38
N CYS A 99 4.23 5.56 -4.51
CA CYS A 99 3.97 5.46 -3.07
C CYS A 99 3.79 6.85 -2.49
N LEU A 100 2.82 7.01 -1.61
CA LEU A 100 2.58 8.29 -0.93
C LEU A 100 3.78 8.74 -0.08
N SER A 101 4.62 7.79 0.34
CA SER A 101 5.86 8.07 1.07
C SER A 101 7.06 8.35 0.15
N VAL A 102 6.89 8.23 -1.17
CA VAL A 102 7.93 8.48 -2.19
C VAL A 102 7.33 9.38 -3.28
N PRO A 103 6.96 10.62 -2.92
CA PRO A 103 6.23 11.51 -3.83
C PRO A 103 7.05 11.87 -5.07
N GLY A 104 6.36 11.98 -6.21
CA GLY A 104 6.96 12.41 -7.48
C GLY A 104 7.74 11.36 -8.23
N LEU A 105 7.91 10.16 -7.68
CA LEU A 105 8.67 9.07 -8.28
C LEU A 105 7.75 7.92 -8.68
N ARG A 106 8.16 7.20 -9.73
CA ARG A 106 7.55 5.96 -10.17
C ARG A 106 8.62 4.94 -10.51
N GLY A 107 8.29 3.66 -10.32
CA GLY A 107 9.21 2.58 -10.66
C GLY A 107 8.47 1.31 -11.06
N ALA A 108 9.10 0.54 -11.95
CA ALA A 108 8.59 -0.77 -12.34
C ALA A 108 9.06 -1.83 -11.35
N VAL A 109 8.10 -2.52 -10.75
CA VAL A 109 8.34 -3.54 -9.72
C VAL A 109 7.70 -4.85 -10.15
N SER A 110 8.43 -5.94 -10.01
CA SER A 110 7.90 -7.28 -10.20
C SER A 110 7.23 -7.76 -8.92
N ARG A 111 5.98 -8.20 -9.04
CA ARG A 111 5.18 -8.75 -7.95
C ARG A 111 4.63 -10.10 -8.35
N PHE A 112 4.29 -10.93 -7.38
CA PHE A 112 3.52 -12.12 -7.66
C PHE A 112 2.19 -11.74 -8.32
N SER A 113 1.84 -12.41 -9.41
CA SER A 113 0.63 -12.10 -10.17
C SER A 113 -0.64 -12.54 -9.47
N MET A 114 -0.54 -13.58 -8.62
CA MET A 114 -1.65 -14.09 -7.84
C MET A 114 -1.20 -14.47 -6.44
N ILE A 115 -1.92 -13.98 -5.45
CA ILE A 115 -1.64 -14.22 -4.04
C ILE A 115 -2.90 -14.65 -3.30
N ARG A 116 -2.69 -15.33 -2.19
CA ARG A 116 -3.69 -15.48 -1.13
C ARG A 116 -3.25 -14.63 0.04
N TYR A 117 -4.16 -13.84 0.58
CA TYR A 117 -3.88 -13.10 1.80
C TYR A 117 -4.95 -13.34 2.84
N HIS A 118 -4.52 -13.38 4.08
CA HIS A 118 -5.42 -13.49 5.20
C HIS A 118 -4.94 -12.63 6.37
N GLY A 119 -5.88 -12.30 7.22
CA GLY A 119 -5.70 -11.45 8.38
C GLY A 119 -7.06 -11.18 9.00
N PHE A 120 -7.21 -10.00 9.57
CA PHE A 120 -8.42 -9.64 10.30
C PHE A 120 -8.85 -8.21 9.95
N ASP A 121 -10.15 -7.94 10.06
CA ASP A 121 -10.64 -6.57 10.05
C ASP A 121 -10.51 -5.94 11.46
N GLN A 122 -10.95 -4.69 11.60
CA GLN A 122 -10.82 -3.96 12.86
C GLN A 122 -11.70 -4.52 13.98
N PHE A 123 -12.68 -5.35 13.64
CA PHE A 123 -13.56 -6.00 14.60
C PHE A 123 -13.05 -7.39 15.02
N GLY A 124 -11.96 -7.86 14.41
CA GLY A 124 -11.42 -9.19 14.65
C GLY A 124 -12.04 -10.28 13.78
N ASN A 125 -12.83 -9.92 12.78
CA ASN A 125 -13.36 -10.86 11.81
C ASN A 125 -12.29 -11.33 10.84
N PRO A 126 -12.16 -12.64 10.56
CA PRO A 126 -11.14 -13.12 9.63
C PRO A 126 -11.42 -12.68 8.20
N ILE A 127 -10.34 -12.38 7.50
CA ILE A 127 -10.32 -12.10 6.06
C ILE A 127 -9.41 -13.14 5.42
N ASP A 128 -9.90 -13.77 4.35
CA ASP A 128 -9.14 -14.77 3.59
C ASP A 128 -9.58 -14.66 2.13
N ARG A 129 -8.65 -14.19 1.26
CA ARG A 129 -8.97 -13.92 -0.14
C ARG A 129 -7.82 -14.32 -1.04
N VAL A 130 -8.18 -14.69 -2.28
CA VAL A 130 -7.25 -14.80 -3.39
C VAL A 130 -7.42 -13.55 -4.25
N ALA A 131 -6.31 -12.94 -4.62
CA ALA A 131 -6.28 -11.74 -5.46
C ALA A 131 -5.26 -11.90 -6.58
N GLU A 132 -5.55 -11.26 -7.71
CA GLU A 132 -4.66 -11.25 -8.86
C GLU A 132 -4.53 -9.83 -9.43
N GLY A 133 -3.57 -9.62 -10.33
CA GLY A 133 -3.38 -8.35 -11.01
C GLY A 133 -3.10 -7.19 -10.06
N PHE A 134 -3.75 -6.06 -10.29
CA PHE A 134 -3.52 -4.84 -9.52
C PHE A 134 -3.93 -5.00 -8.05
N HIS A 135 -5.00 -5.74 -7.76
CA HIS A 135 -5.41 -6.05 -6.39
C HIS A 135 -4.26 -6.77 -5.64
N ALA A 136 -3.67 -7.80 -6.26
CA ALA A 136 -2.53 -8.49 -5.67
C ALA A 136 -1.33 -7.55 -5.47
N ARG A 137 -1.08 -6.65 -6.41
CA ARG A 137 0.02 -5.68 -6.34
C ARG A 137 -0.13 -4.73 -5.17
N VAL A 138 -1.32 -4.16 -5.00
CA VAL A 138 -1.60 -3.22 -3.90
C VAL A 138 -1.41 -3.90 -2.54
N VAL A 139 -1.92 -5.11 -2.36
CA VAL A 139 -1.77 -5.85 -1.10
C VAL A 139 -0.30 -6.10 -0.79
N GLN A 140 0.48 -6.54 -1.77
CA GLN A 140 1.92 -6.78 -1.58
C GLN A 140 2.68 -5.51 -1.26
N HIS A 141 2.35 -4.40 -1.94
CA HIS A 141 2.96 -3.09 -1.70
C HIS A 141 2.71 -2.63 -0.26
N GLU A 142 1.45 -2.68 0.19
CA GLU A 142 1.09 -2.21 1.54
C GLU A 142 1.66 -3.12 2.63
N CYS A 143 1.63 -4.44 2.44
CA CYS A 143 2.20 -5.38 3.40
C CYS A 143 3.73 -5.27 3.49
N ASP A 144 4.41 -4.85 2.43
CA ASP A 144 5.85 -4.56 2.48
C ASP A 144 6.19 -3.49 3.50
N HIS A 145 5.34 -2.47 3.66
CA HIS A 145 5.55 -1.44 4.69
C HIS A 145 5.62 -2.02 6.10
N LEU A 146 4.94 -3.12 6.35
CA LEU A 146 4.92 -3.76 7.67
C LEU A 146 6.23 -4.47 8.02
N ILE A 147 7.06 -4.74 7.02
CA ILE A 147 8.40 -5.33 7.20
C ILE A 147 9.52 -4.33 6.85
N GLY A 148 9.18 -3.05 6.81
CA GLY A 148 10.16 -1.98 6.54
C GLY A 148 10.64 -1.90 5.10
N LYS A 149 9.83 -2.35 4.14
CA LYS A 149 10.18 -2.33 2.72
C LYS A 149 9.40 -1.26 1.98
N LEU A 150 10.13 -0.45 1.21
CA LEU A 150 9.58 0.52 0.27
C LEU A 150 9.81 0.01 -1.15
N TYR A 151 8.91 0.34 -2.08
CA TYR A 151 9.01 -0.21 -3.44
C TYR A 151 10.34 0.09 -4.15
N PRO A 152 11.04 1.22 -3.91
CA PRO A 152 12.36 1.43 -4.52
C PRO A 152 13.38 0.34 -4.20
N MET A 153 13.22 -0.36 -3.06
CA MET A 153 14.09 -1.49 -2.69
C MET A 153 13.87 -2.72 -3.58
N ARG A 154 12.77 -2.74 -4.35
CA ARG A 154 12.42 -3.85 -5.24
C ARG A 154 12.61 -3.54 -6.73
N ILE A 155 13.21 -2.39 -7.04
CA ILE A 155 13.53 -2.00 -8.42
C ILE A 155 14.68 -2.86 -8.92
N ASN A 156 14.48 -3.54 -10.05
CA ASN A 156 15.48 -4.37 -10.70
C ASN A 156 16.21 -3.64 -11.83
N ASP A 157 15.51 -2.73 -12.53
CA ASP A 157 16.05 -1.97 -13.64
C ASP A 157 15.90 -0.47 -13.33
N PHE A 158 17.02 0.16 -13.05
CA PHE A 158 17.05 1.57 -12.67
C PHE A 158 16.63 2.51 -13.81
N ALA A 159 16.67 2.04 -15.07
CA ALA A 159 16.12 2.78 -16.20
C ALA A 159 14.59 2.93 -16.12
N LYS A 160 13.95 2.09 -15.31
CA LYS A 160 12.50 2.11 -15.05
C LYS A 160 12.18 2.64 -13.65
N PHE A 161 12.98 3.57 -13.17
CA PHE A 161 12.75 4.24 -11.89
C PHE A 161 13.22 5.69 -12.01
N GLY A 162 12.35 6.63 -11.68
CA GLY A 162 12.68 8.04 -11.75
C GLY A 162 11.50 8.94 -11.45
N PHE A 163 11.69 10.21 -11.71
CA PHE A 163 10.62 11.19 -11.56
C PHE A 163 9.53 10.96 -12.60
N THR A 164 8.28 11.00 -12.16
CA THR A 164 7.12 10.76 -13.03
C THR A 164 7.09 11.73 -14.21
N GLU A 165 7.41 13.00 -13.98
CA GLU A 165 7.47 14.04 -15.02
C GLU A 165 8.50 13.76 -16.12
N VAL A 166 9.52 12.95 -15.80
CA VAL A 166 10.57 12.54 -16.75
C VAL A 166 10.18 11.25 -17.47
N LEU A 167 9.69 10.26 -16.71
CA LEU A 167 9.30 8.94 -17.25
C LEU A 167 8.02 9.04 -18.09
N PHE A 168 7.09 9.88 -17.69
CA PHE A 168 5.76 10.02 -18.28
C PHE A 168 5.43 11.50 -18.49
N PRO A 169 6.09 12.19 -19.46
CA PRO A 169 5.95 13.63 -19.63
C PRO A 169 4.55 14.11 -20.01
N ASP A 170 3.68 13.19 -20.48
CA ASP A 170 2.31 13.51 -20.89
C ASP A 170 1.30 13.37 -19.72
N ILE A 171 1.74 12.91 -18.55
CA ILE A 171 0.89 12.81 -17.37
C ILE A 171 0.91 14.13 -16.60
N ASP A 172 -0.28 14.56 -16.12
CA ASP A 172 -0.39 15.73 -15.27
C ASP A 172 0.41 15.52 -13.97
N PRO A 173 1.43 16.36 -13.69
CA PRO A 173 2.24 16.21 -12.48
C PRO A 173 1.44 16.37 -11.18
N ASN A 174 0.25 16.98 -11.23
CA ASN A 174 -0.60 17.11 -10.06
C ASN A 174 -1.40 15.84 -9.75
N SER A 175 -1.42 14.85 -10.64
CA SER A 175 -2.05 13.55 -10.41
C SER A 175 -1.11 12.56 -9.72
N ASP A 176 0.17 12.93 -9.53
CA ASP A 176 1.19 12.12 -8.88
C ASP A 176 1.62 12.68 -7.54
N ASP A 177 1.84 11.80 -6.64
CA ASP A 177 2.33 12.14 -5.30
C ASP A 177 3.83 12.33 -5.26
#